data_e2249297ae37cac4cef24f4fd83316db
#
_entry.id   e2249297ae37cac4cef24f4fd83316db
#
_cell.length_a   1.000
_cell.length_b   1.000
_cell.length_c   1.000
_cell.angle_alpha   90.00
_cell.angle_beta   90.00
_cell.angle_gamma   90.00
#
_symmetry.space_group_name_H-M   'P 1'
#
loop_
_entity.id
_entity.type
_entity.pdbx_description
1 polymer ?
#
loop_
_entity_poly.entity_id
_entity_poly.type
_entity_poly.pdbx_seq_one_letter_code
_entity_poly.pdbx_strand_id
1 'polypeptide(L)'
;MPAKYKLSDQEIQAKIIAGEESAFSELYDRYSAVLSAYIKRFVHSSDLAEDLTQEVFIKIWQCKSKLEEVRSIKAYLFIMARNHTLNSLKKAMRSDVAMAEVLNSFVEQRNDTEEELLSKEYLQYLEKALSELPGRTREIFKLCRQEGKSYDEVASALGISRNAVKNHMVGSMKILSASVKKDLGISLSILLVLFLK
;
A
#
# COMPACT_ATOMS: atom_id res chain seq x y z
N MET A 1 -38.41 -2.57 -12.34
CA MET A 1 -37.20 -2.68 -13.17
C MET A 1 -36.33 -3.77 -12.57
N PRO A 2 -35.90 -4.80 -13.32
CA PRO A 2 -35.05 -5.86 -12.77
C PRO A 2 -33.74 -5.25 -12.32
N ALA A 3 -33.30 -5.61 -11.10
CA ALA A 3 -32.02 -5.23 -10.59
C ALA A 3 -30.93 -5.73 -11.55
N LYS A 4 -30.15 -4.79 -12.13
CA LYS A 4 -28.99 -5.10 -12.94
C LYS A 4 -28.06 -5.93 -12.03
N TYR A 5 -27.87 -7.20 -12.30
CA TYR A 5 -26.94 -8.04 -11.56
C TYR A 5 -25.57 -7.38 -11.63
N LYS A 6 -25.19 -6.73 -10.54
CA LYS A 6 -23.84 -6.18 -10.42
C LYS A 6 -22.90 -7.36 -10.17
N LEU A 7 -21.87 -7.48 -11.01
CA LEU A 7 -20.80 -8.45 -10.81
C LEU A 7 -20.17 -8.25 -9.41
N SER A 8 -19.76 -9.33 -8.78
CA SER A 8 -18.91 -9.26 -7.59
C SER A 8 -17.54 -8.70 -7.95
N ASP A 9 -16.80 -8.20 -6.97
CA ASP A 9 -15.43 -7.72 -7.20
C ASP A 9 -14.50 -8.79 -7.77
N GLN A 10 -14.71 -10.04 -7.37
CA GLN A 10 -13.95 -11.19 -7.90
C GLN A 10 -14.27 -11.47 -9.37
N GLU A 11 -15.54 -11.39 -9.76
CA GLU A 11 -15.96 -11.55 -11.16
C GLU A 11 -15.44 -10.40 -12.03
N ILE A 12 -15.51 -9.16 -11.53
CA ILE A 12 -14.93 -7.99 -12.19
C ILE A 12 -13.43 -8.19 -12.39
N GLN A 13 -12.72 -8.60 -11.35
CA GLN A 13 -11.28 -8.84 -11.40
C GLN A 13 -10.92 -9.90 -12.45
N ALA A 14 -11.60 -11.05 -12.45
CA ALA A 14 -11.37 -12.12 -13.41
C ALA A 14 -11.60 -11.66 -14.86
N LYS A 15 -12.65 -10.88 -15.09
CA LYS A 15 -12.99 -10.35 -16.42
C LYS A 15 -12.01 -9.26 -16.88
N ILE A 16 -11.51 -8.42 -15.99
CA ILE A 16 -10.45 -7.44 -16.31
C ILE A 16 -9.16 -8.16 -16.71
N ILE A 17 -8.78 -9.22 -16.01
CA ILE A 17 -7.63 -10.08 -16.37
C ILE A 17 -7.81 -10.63 -17.79
N ALA A 18 -9.01 -11.09 -18.12
CA ALA A 18 -9.36 -11.55 -19.46
C ALA A 18 -9.40 -10.44 -20.53
N GLY A 19 -9.32 -9.16 -20.11
CA GLY A 19 -9.31 -8.01 -21.03
C GLY A 19 -10.68 -7.47 -21.39
N GLU A 20 -11.73 -7.80 -20.63
CA GLU A 20 -13.09 -7.31 -20.88
C GLU A 20 -13.22 -5.84 -20.44
N GLU A 21 -13.37 -4.92 -21.41
CA GLU A 21 -13.52 -3.48 -21.15
C GLU A 21 -14.80 -3.14 -20.38
N SER A 22 -15.87 -3.90 -20.58
CA SER A 22 -17.13 -3.72 -19.84
C SER A 22 -16.97 -3.93 -18.34
N ALA A 23 -16.15 -4.89 -17.93
CA ALA A 23 -15.84 -5.14 -16.52
C ALA A 23 -14.97 -4.02 -15.93
N PHE A 24 -14.06 -3.47 -16.73
CA PHE A 24 -13.28 -2.32 -16.33
C PHE A 24 -14.15 -1.06 -16.15
N SER A 25 -15.10 -0.83 -17.05
CA SER A 25 -16.06 0.27 -16.90
C SER A 25 -16.89 0.11 -15.62
N GLU A 26 -17.34 -1.12 -15.30
CA GLU A 26 -18.08 -1.37 -14.06
C GLU A 26 -17.20 -1.13 -12.81
N LEU A 27 -15.92 -1.48 -12.84
CA LEU A 27 -14.97 -1.17 -11.78
C LEU A 27 -14.83 0.34 -11.60
N TYR A 28 -14.69 1.08 -12.69
CA TYR A 28 -14.58 2.53 -12.69
C TYR A 28 -15.83 3.17 -12.09
N ASP A 29 -17.02 2.80 -12.56
CA ASP A 29 -18.31 3.34 -12.09
C ASP A 29 -18.52 3.07 -10.60
N ARG A 30 -18.06 1.91 -10.11
CA ARG A 30 -18.19 1.48 -8.71
C ARG A 30 -17.27 2.24 -7.77
N TYR A 31 -16.04 2.52 -8.18
CA TYR A 31 -14.98 2.98 -7.28
C TYR A 31 -14.44 4.39 -7.56
N SER A 32 -14.65 4.97 -8.73
CA SER A 32 -14.05 6.27 -9.10
C SER A 32 -14.42 7.39 -8.14
N ALA A 33 -15.71 7.54 -7.81
CA ALA A 33 -16.17 8.60 -6.93
C ALA A 33 -15.59 8.47 -5.50
N VAL A 34 -15.58 7.25 -4.96
CA VAL A 34 -15.05 6.99 -3.60
C VAL A 34 -13.53 7.19 -3.59
N LEU A 35 -12.83 6.75 -4.63
CA LEU A 35 -11.38 6.90 -4.76
C LEU A 35 -10.97 8.36 -4.93
N SER A 36 -11.72 9.14 -5.74
CA SER A 36 -11.50 10.58 -5.90
C SER A 36 -11.71 11.33 -4.58
N ALA A 37 -12.79 11.02 -3.86
CA ALA A 37 -13.05 11.59 -2.54
C ALA A 37 -11.91 11.25 -1.55
N TYR A 38 -11.41 10.02 -1.57
CA TYR A 38 -10.25 9.61 -0.77
C TYR A 38 -8.99 10.41 -1.11
N ILE A 39 -8.62 10.50 -2.39
CA ILE A 39 -7.43 11.25 -2.85
C ILE A 39 -7.56 12.74 -2.51
N LYS A 40 -8.76 13.32 -2.68
CA LYS A 40 -9.03 14.74 -2.42
C LYS A 40 -8.72 15.14 -0.97
N ARG A 41 -8.86 14.24 -0.01
CA ARG A 41 -8.52 14.49 1.41
C ARG A 41 -7.04 14.91 1.60
N PHE A 42 -6.17 14.50 0.69
CA PHE A 42 -4.72 14.74 0.77
C PHE A 42 -4.23 15.85 -0.16
N VAL A 43 -4.82 15.96 -1.34
CA VAL A 43 -4.38 16.96 -2.33
C VAL A 43 -5.14 18.28 -2.23
N HIS A 44 -6.27 18.31 -1.51
CA HIS A 44 -7.14 19.48 -1.31
C HIS A 44 -7.60 20.19 -2.61
N SER A 45 -7.51 19.50 -3.75
CA SER A 45 -7.94 19.95 -5.07
C SER A 45 -8.79 18.88 -5.73
N SER A 46 -9.98 19.26 -6.20
CA SER A 46 -10.88 18.32 -6.89
C SER A 46 -10.30 17.87 -8.22
N ASP A 47 -9.78 18.81 -9.01
CA ASP A 47 -9.24 18.55 -10.35
C ASP A 47 -8.02 17.59 -10.25
N LEU A 48 -7.10 17.88 -9.32
CA LEU A 48 -5.96 17.00 -9.10
C LEU A 48 -6.37 15.62 -8.57
N ALA A 49 -7.41 15.54 -7.73
CA ALA A 49 -7.93 14.26 -7.25
C ALA A 49 -8.55 13.43 -8.38
N GLU A 50 -9.27 14.05 -9.30
CA GLU A 50 -9.80 13.39 -10.49
C GLU A 50 -8.70 12.90 -11.41
N ASP A 51 -7.71 13.72 -11.71
CA ASP A 51 -6.55 13.35 -12.54
C ASP A 51 -5.81 12.14 -11.95
N LEU A 52 -5.49 12.19 -10.66
CA LEU A 52 -4.81 11.08 -9.98
C LEU A 52 -5.68 9.82 -9.94
N THR A 53 -7.01 9.97 -9.81
CA THR A 53 -7.95 8.84 -9.88
C THR A 53 -7.89 8.18 -11.26
N GLN A 54 -7.98 8.96 -12.33
CA GLN A 54 -7.90 8.45 -13.70
C GLN A 54 -6.56 7.74 -13.95
N GLU A 55 -5.44 8.33 -13.51
CA GLU A 55 -4.13 7.71 -13.62
C GLU A 55 -4.03 6.37 -12.89
N VAL A 56 -4.69 6.23 -11.72
CA VAL A 56 -4.75 4.94 -10.99
C VAL A 56 -5.49 3.90 -11.83
N PHE A 57 -6.65 4.23 -12.39
CA PHE A 57 -7.40 3.29 -13.24
C PHE A 57 -6.64 2.91 -14.51
N ILE A 58 -5.97 3.87 -15.17
CA ILE A 58 -5.10 3.59 -16.32
C ILE A 58 -4.00 2.57 -15.94
N LYS A 59 -3.36 2.75 -14.78
CA LYS A 59 -2.34 1.82 -14.29
C LYS A 59 -2.89 0.43 -14.00
N ILE A 60 -4.09 0.34 -13.44
CA ILE A 60 -4.78 -0.95 -13.23
C ILE A 60 -4.97 -1.68 -14.56
N TRP A 61 -5.47 -0.98 -15.56
CA TRP A 61 -5.67 -1.57 -16.89
C TRP A 61 -4.36 -2.04 -17.52
N GLN A 62 -3.32 -1.21 -17.44
CA GLN A 62 -1.99 -1.53 -17.96
C GLN A 62 -1.34 -2.73 -17.25
N CYS A 63 -1.62 -2.90 -15.95
CA CYS A 63 -1.06 -3.95 -15.12
C CYS A 63 -2.05 -5.10 -14.84
N LYS A 64 -3.10 -5.27 -15.65
CA LYS A 64 -4.18 -6.23 -15.41
C LYS A 64 -3.73 -7.67 -15.16
N SER A 65 -2.64 -8.11 -15.79
CA SER A 65 -2.06 -9.43 -15.53
C SER A 65 -1.57 -9.64 -14.09
N LYS A 66 -1.21 -8.55 -13.38
CA LYS A 66 -0.81 -8.62 -11.97
C LYS A 66 -2.00 -8.81 -11.03
N LEU A 67 -3.22 -8.59 -11.51
CA LEU A 67 -4.42 -8.78 -10.72
C LEU A 67 -4.66 -10.26 -10.37
N GLU A 68 -4.06 -11.21 -11.10
CA GLU A 68 -4.11 -12.64 -10.75
C GLU A 68 -3.59 -12.93 -9.34
N GLU A 69 -2.60 -12.15 -8.90
CA GLU A 69 -1.96 -12.29 -7.59
C GLU A 69 -2.68 -11.48 -6.49
N VAL A 70 -3.74 -10.72 -6.84
CA VAL A 70 -4.44 -9.80 -5.94
C VAL A 70 -5.67 -10.48 -5.35
N ARG A 71 -5.79 -10.51 -4.02
CA ARG A 71 -6.96 -11.09 -3.32
C ARG A 71 -8.18 -10.17 -3.33
N SER A 72 -7.97 -8.87 -3.26
CA SER A 72 -9.03 -7.84 -3.22
C SER A 72 -8.69 -6.70 -4.16
N ILE A 73 -9.44 -6.58 -5.25
CA ILE A 73 -9.26 -5.49 -6.21
C ILE A 73 -9.56 -4.13 -5.57
N LYS A 74 -10.54 -4.07 -4.65
CA LYS A 74 -10.85 -2.86 -3.86
C LYS A 74 -9.64 -2.41 -3.06
N ALA A 75 -9.05 -3.27 -2.25
CA ALA A 75 -7.87 -2.95 -1.46
C ALA A 75 -6.69 -2.52 -2.34
N TYR A 76 -6.49 -3.20 -3.46
CA TYR A 76 -5.43 -2.87 -4.42
C TYR A 76 -5.61 -1.47 -5.02
N LEU A 77 -6.84 -1.08 -5.37
CA LEU A 77 -7.18 0.27 -5.84
C LEU A 77 -6.76 1.34 -4.84
N PHE A 78 -7.15 1.20 -3.57
CA PHE A 78 -6.84 2.19 -2.53
C PHE A 78 -5.34 2.28 -2.25
N ILE A 79 -4.63 1.15 -2.25
CA ILE A 79 -3.17 1.11 -2.12
C ILE A 79 -2.50 1.83 -3.30
N MET A 80 -2.93 1.57 -4.52
CA MET A 80 -2.42 2.26 -5.70
C MET A 80 -2.69 3.76 -5.64
N ALA A 81 -3.91 4.16 -5.29
CA ALA A 81 -4.30 5.56 -5.15
C ALA A 81 -3.41 6.29 -4.13
N ARG A 82 -3.26 5.71 -2.94
CA ARG A 82 -2.39 6.27 -1.90
C ARG A 82 -0.95 6.48 -2.38
N ASN A 83 -0.34 5.42 -2.92
CA ASN A 83 1.05 5.50 -3.38
C ASN A 83 1.22 6.48 -4.52
N HIS A 84 0.25 6.52 -5.44
CA HIS A 84 0.29 7.45 -6.55
C HIS A 84 0.18 8.89 -6.07
N THR A 85 -0.74 9.15 -5.14
CA THR A 85 -0.91 10.46 -4.50
C THR A 85 0.34 10.89 -3.76
N LEU A 86 0.92 10.02 -2.91
CA LEU A 86 2.16 10.30 -2.19
C LEU A 86 3.33 10.61 -3.13
N ASN A 87 3.48 9.86 -4.22
CA ASN A 87 4.53 10.10 -5.20
C ASN A 87 4.32 11.42 -5.96
N SER A 88 3.07 11.79 -6.27
CA SER A 88 2.74 13.06 -6.88
C SER A 88 3.05 14.23 -5.95
N LEU A 89 2.63 14.15 -4.69
CA LEU A 89 2.92 15.16 -3.67
C LEU A 89 4.41 15.30 -3.42
N LYS A 90 5.16 14.19 -3.33
CA LYS A 90 6.62 14.21 -3.18
C LYS A 90 7.33 14.91 -4.34
N LYS A 91 6.82 14.76 -5.56
CA LYS A 91 7.36 15.49 -6.73
C LYS A 91 7.06 16.98 -6.68
N ALA A 92 5.87 17.35 -6.17
CA ALA A 92 5.45 18.75 -6.08
C ALA A 92 6.10 19.50 -4.92
N MET A 93 6.40 18.81 -3.82
CA MET A 93 6.96 19.39 -2.61
C MET A 93 8.49 19.42 -2.67
N ARG A 94 9.06 20.61 -2.42
CA ARG A 94 10.51 20.82 -2.31
C ARG A 94 11.06 20.70 -0.88
N SER A 95 10.19 20.45 0.10
CA SER A 95 10.54 20.44 1.51
C SER A 95 10.15 19.11 2.16
N ASP A 96 11.11 18.48 2.84
CA ASP A 96 10.89 17.24 3.61
C ASP A 96 9.94 17.47 4.81
N VAL A 97 9.89 18.69 5.36
CA VAL A 97 8.99 19.06 6.48
C VAL A 97 7.54 19.04 6.03
N ALA A 98 7.21 19.68 4.89
CA ALA A 98 5.87 19.65 4.33
C ALA A 98 5.43 18.23 3.96
N MET A 99 6.35 17.37 3.51
CA MET A 99 6.07 15.98 3.23
C MET A 99 5.77 15.17 4.50
N ALA A 100 6.44 15.46 5.61
CA ALA A 100 6.17 14.83 6.89
C ALA A 100 4.77 15.15 7.42
N GLU A 101 4.28 16.37 7.25
CA GLU A 101 2.91 16.77 7.61
C GLU A 101 1.87 16.02 6.78
N VAL A 102 2.09 15.88 5.48
CA VAL A 102 1.21 15.10 4.60
C VAL A 102 1.21 13.63 5.00
N LEU A 103 2.37 13.04 5.27
CA LEU A 103 2.47 11.65 5.72
C LEU A 103 1.72 11.44 7.05
N ASN A 104 1.81 12.38 7.99
CA ASN A 104 1.07 12.33 9.25
C ASN A 104 -0.45 12.41 9.02
N SER A 105 -0.92 13.25 8.09
CA SER A 105 -2.34 13.32 7.76
C SER A 105 -2.90 12.00 7.18
N PHE A 106 -2.09 11.25 6.44
CA PHE A 106 -2.45 9.89 6.00
C PHE A 106 -2.58 8.88 7.15
N VAL A 107 -1.89 9.12 8.27
CA VAL A 107 -1.96 8.27 9.46
C VAL A 107 -3.16 8.64 10.33
N GLU A 108 -3.43 9.94 10.52
CA GLU A 108 -4.49 10.44 11.40
C GLU A 108 -5.91 10.20 10.84
N GLN A 109 -6.07 10.17 9.52
CA GLN A 109 -7.37 10.02 8.85
C GLN A 109 -7.83 8.55 8.68
N ARG A 110 -7.31 7.63 9.48
CA ARG A 110 -7.64 6.17 9.43
C ARG A 110 -9.04 5.79 9.94
N ASN A 111 -9.95 6.72 10.13
CA ASN A 111 -11.20 6.51 10.88
C ASN A 111 -12.44 6.11 10.06
N ASP A 112 -12.30 5.61 8.85
CA ASP A 112 -13.44 5.02 8.13
C ASP A 112 -13.49 3.50 8.36
N THR A 113 -14.65 3.00 8.78
CA THR A 113 -14.88 1.62 9.24
C THR A 113 -14.42 0.54 8.25
N GLU A 114 -14.51 0.80 6.94
CA GLU A 114 -14.04 -0.14 5.91
C GLU A 114 -12.52 -0.12 5.75
N GLU A 115 -11.90 1.05 5.87
CA GLU A 115 -10.43 1.22 5.83
C GLU A 115 -9.78 0.63 7.09
N GLU A 116 -10.48 0.71 8.23
CA GLU A 116 -10.07 0.10 9.49
C GLU A 116 -10.07 -1.43 9.42
N LEU A 117 -11.07 -2.03 8.78
CA LEU A 117 -11.14 -3.49 8.61
C LEU A 117 -10.01 -4.00 7.70
N LEU A 118 -9.79 -3.34 6.56
CA LEU A 118 -8.69 -3.64 5.64
C LEU A 118 -7.33 -3.43 6.31
N SER A 119 -7.19 -2.36 7.09
CA SER A 119 -5.96 -2.08 7.83
C SER A 119 -5.67 -3.17 8.88
N LYS A 120 -6.68 -3.67 9.58
CA LYS A 120 -6.53 -4.76 10.57
C LYS A 120 -6.06 -6.06 9.92
N GLU A 121 -6.65 -6.44 8.78
CA GLU A 121 -6.23 -7.66 8.05
C GLU A 121 -4.78 -7.55 7.56
N TYR A 122 -4.37 -6.40 7.02
CA TYR A 122 -3.00 -6.19 6.58
C TYR A 122 -2.01 -6.10 7.75
N LEU A 123 -2.40 -5.51 8.88
CA LEU A 123 -1.58 -5.50 10.10
C LEU A 123 -1.35 -6.91 10.63
N GLN A 124 -2.40 -7.71 10.74
CA GLN A 124 -2.29 -9.11 11.16
C GLN A 124 -1.38 -9.90 10.22
N TYR A 125 -1.52 -9.65 8.92
CA TYR A 125 -0.64 -10.28 7.94
C TYR A 125 0.82 -9.85 8.11
N LEU A 126 1.07 -8.55 8.30
CA LEU A 126 2.43 -8.03 8.53
C LEU A 126 3.04 -8.59 9.81
N GLU A 127 2.27 -8.63 10.90
CA GLU A 127 2.72 -9.24 12.16
C GLU A 127 3.05 -10.73 11.99
N LYS A 128 2.23 -11.47 11.25
CA LYS A 128 2.50 -12.86 10.90
C LYS A 128 3.77 -12.98 10.08
N ALA A 129 3.93 -12.21 9.02
CA ALA A 129 5.14 -12.22 8.19
C ALA A 129 6.39 -11.84 8.98
N LEU A 130 6.29 -10.85 9.88
CA LEU A 130 7.38 -10.49 10.79
C LEU A 130 7.70 -11.62 11.79
N SER A 131 6.69 -12.40 12.20
CA SER A 131 6.90 -13.54 13.10
C SER A 131 7.70 -14.67 12.46
N GLU A 132 7.71 -14.77 11.15
CA GLU A 132 8.49 -15.75 10.38
C GLU A 132 9.98 -15.38 10.26
N LEU A 133 10.33 -14.12 10.54
CA LEU A 133 11.74 -13.71 10.56
C LEU A 133 12.48 -14.33 11.74
N PRO A 134 13.77 -14.74 11.56
CA PRO A 134 14.62 -15.14 12.66
C PRO A 134 14.62 -14.08 13.77
N GLY A 135 14.56 -14.50 15.04
CA GLY A 135 14.36 -13.60 16.18
C GLY A 135 15.26 -12.37 16.18
N ARG A 136 16.57 -12.57 15.93
CA ARG A 136 17.54 -11.47 15.85
C ARG A 136 17.27 -10.51 14.69
N THR A 137 16.86 -11.04 13.55
CA THR A 137 16.52 -10.24 12.36
C THR A 137 15.26 -9.42 12.60
N ARG A 138 14.27 -10.01 13.28
CA ARG A 138 13.01 -9.33 13.67
C ARG A 138 13.28 -8.19 14.65
N GLU A 139 14.12 -8.41 15.65
CA GLU A 139 14.52 -7.38 16.61
C GLU A 139 15.17 -6.19 15.91
N ILE A 140 16.17 -6.45 15.06
CA ILE A 140 16.85 -5.41 14.28
C ILE A 140 15.86 -4.66 13.37
N PHE A 141 14.95 -5.39 12.72
CA PHE A 141 13.93 -4.78 11.87
C PHE A 141 13.03 -3.83 12.67
N LYS A 142 12.56 -4.25 13.87
CA LYS A 142 11.74 -3.41 14.73
C LYS A 142 12.46 -2.15 15.16
N LEU A 143 13.68 -2.27 15.64
CA LEU A 143 14.50 -1.13 16.06
C LEU A 143 14.70 -0.11 14.93
N CYS A 144 15.02 -0.59 13.71
CA CYS A 144 15.27 0.28 12.57
C CYS A 144 13.98 0.89 11.98
N ARG A 145 12.87 0.13 11.94
CA ARG A 145 11.66 0.52 11.19
C ARG A 145 10.51 1.00 12.06
N GLN A 146 10.34 0.47 13.25
CA GLN A 146 9.27 0.87 14.15
C GLN A 146 9.75 1.96 15.15
N GLU A 147 10.99 1.84 15.62
CA GLU A 147 11.56 2.80 16.55
C GLU A 147 12.40 3.89 15.86
N GLY A 148 12.59 3.83 14.55
CA GLY A 148 13.29 4.84 13.76
C GLY A 148 14.79 4.95 14.01
N LYS A 149 15.40 3.98 14.74
CA LYS A 149 16.83 4.00 15.05
C LYS A 149 17.70 3.84 13.81
N SER A 150 18.79 4.58 13.76
CA SER A 150 19.81 4.45 12.73
C SER A 150 20.56 3.11 12.86
N TYR A 151 21.22 2.67 11.79
CA TYR A 151 22.01 1.44 11.81
C TYR A 151 23.17 1.50 12.81
N ASP A 152 23.74 2.67 13.06
CA ASP A 152 24.81 2.87 14.02
C ASP A 152 24.31 2.75 15.47
N GLU A 153 23.14 3.33 15.78
CA GLU A 153 22.51 3.18 17.10
C GLU A 153 22.12 1.73 17.38
N VAL A 154 21.55 1.03 16.37
CA VAL A 154 21.20 -0.40 16.52
C VAL A 154 22.45 -1.25 16.67
N ALA A 155 23.51 -0.98 15.91
CA ALA A 155 24.79 -1.68 16.02
C ALA A 155 25.38 -1.54 17.42
N SER A 156 25.39 -0.33 17.95
CA SER A 156 25.87 -0.03 19.32
C SER A 156 25.02 -0.70 20.39
N ALA A 157 23.69 -0.61 20.28
CA ALA A 157 22.75 -1.18 21.25
C ALA A 157 22.83 -2.72 21.32
N LEU A 158 23.10 -3.36 20.18
CA LEU A 158 23.10 -4.83 20.05
C LEU A 158 24.51 -5.44 20.07
N GLY A 159 25.57 -4.64 20.16
CA GLY A 159 26.95 -5.10 20.17
C GLY A 159 27.39 -5.79 18.86
N ILE A 160 26.90 -5.35 17.71
CA ILE A 160 27.21 -5.90 16.40
C ILE A 160 27.72 -4.80 15.46
N SER A 161 28.30 -5.20 14.31
CA SER A 161 28.75 -4.22 13.33
C SER A 161 27.58 -3.59 12.56
N ARG A 162 27.74 -2.33 12.11
CA ARG A 162 26.79 -1.65 11.22
C ARG A 162 26.51 -2.48 9.95
N ASN A 163 27.53 -3.18 9.42
CA ASN A 163 27.34 -4.07 8.27
C ASN A 163 26.48 -5.29 8.60
N ALA A 164 26.56 -5.83 9.81
CA ALA A 164 25.69 -6.90 10.26
C ALA A 164 24.23 -6.41 10.31
N VAL A 165 23.97 -5.21 10.88
CA VAL A 165 22.62 -4.59 10.85
C VAL A 165 22.12 -4.45 9.42
N LYS A 166 22.93 -3.90 8.50
CA LYS A 166 22.58 -3.77 7.08
C LYS A 166 22.21 -5.11 6.45
N ASN A 167 22.99 -6.16 6.72
CA ASN A 167 22.75 -7.50 6.18
C ASN A 167 21.43 -8.08 6.71
N HIS A 168 21.13 -7.94 7.99
CA HIS A 168 19.86 -8.33 8.58
C HIS A 168 18.70 -7.57 7.94
N MET A 169 18.83 -6.27 7.72
CA MET A 169 17.79 -5.46 7.06
C MET A 169 17.57 -5.87 5.61
N VAL A 170 18.63 -6.12 4.84
CA VAL A 170 18.51 -6.62 3.46
C VAL A 170 17.86 -8.01 3.44
N GLY A 171 18.24 -8.89 4.35
CA GLY A 171 17.67 -10.22 4.49
C GLY A 171 16.17 -10.18 4.84
N SER A 172 15.81 -9.36 5.84
CA SER A 172 14.40 -9.18 6.24
C SER A 172 13.55 -8.65 5.07
N MET A 173 14.05 -7.65 4.34
CA MET A 173 13.33 -7.08 3.20
C MET A 173 13.11 -8.10 2.08
N LYS A 174 14.07 -9.00 1.83
CA LYS A 174 13.89 -10.08 0.84
C LYS A 174 12.81 -11.08 1.27
N ILE A 175 12.86 -11.54 2.52
CA ILE A 175 11.89 -12.52 3.06
C ILE A 175 10.49 -11.92 3.07
N LEU A 176 10.34 -10.71 3.64
CA LEU A 176 9.06 -10.02 3.68
C LEU A 176 8.52 -9.72 2.28
N SER A 177 9.37 -9.31 1.33
CA SER A 177 8.95 -9.04 -0.04
C SER A 177 8.43 -10.30 -0.74
N ALA A 178 9.06 -11.43 -0.53
CA ALA A 178 8.63 -12.69 -1.10
C ALA A 178 7.28 -13.15 -0.50
N SER A 179 7.13 -13.07 0.82
CA SER A 179 5.89 -13.43 1.53
C SER A 179 4.73 -12.52 1.12
N VAL A 180 4.94 -11.20 1.18
CA VAL A 180 3.93 -10.19 0.81
C VAL A 180 3.48 -10.34 -0.65
N LYS A 181 4.43 -10.54 -1.56
CA LYS A 181 4.13 -10.74 -2.98
C LYS A 181 3.33 -12.02 -3.19
N LYS A 182 3.73 -13.11 -2.52
CA LYS A 182 3.07 -14.42 -2.64
C LYS A 182 1.64 -14.39 -2.10
N ASP A 183 1.42 -13.77 -0.94
CA ASP A 183 0.17 -13.89 -0.20
C ASP A 183 -0.81 -12.74 -0.46
N LEU A 184 -0.31 -11.54 -0.74
CA LEU A 184 -1.12 -10.34 -0.96
C LEU A 184 -1.08 -9.80 -2.39
N GLY A 185 -0.17 -10.32 -3.24
CA GLY A 185 0.01 -9.83 -4.61
C GLY A 185 0.49 -8.38 -4.71
N ILE A 186 1.00 -7.80 -3.61
CA ILE A 186 1.47 -6.41 -3.56
C ILE A 186 2.96 -6.34 -3.27
N SER A 187 3.60 -5.20 -3.59
CA SER A 187 4.99 -5.02 -3.21
C SER A 187 5.14 -4.69 -1.72
N LEU A 188 6.21 -5.17 -1.11
CA LEU A 188 6.53 -4.88 0.30
C LEU A 188 6.63 -3.38 0.57
N SER A 189 7.11 -2.58 -0.39
CA SER A 189 7.18 -1.12 -0.26
C SER A 189 5.81 -0.49 0.00
N ILE A 190 4.78 -1.02 -0.64
CA ILE A 190 3.39 -0.62 -0.45
C ILE A 190 2.94 -0.93 0.99
N LEU A 191 3.18 -2.16 1.43
CA LEU A 191 2.80 -2.59 2.77
C LEU A 191 3.53 -1.78 3.86
N LEU A 192 4.84 -1.54 3.69
CA LEU A 192 5.64 -0.79 4.65
C LEU A 192 5.21 0.67 4.78
N VAL A 193 4.83 1.32 3.67
CA VAL A 193 4.30 2.69 3.71
C VAL A 193 2.97 2.76 4.46
N LEU A 194 2.18 1.69 4.45
CA LEU A 194 0.91 1.62 5.19
C LEU A 194 1.10 1.54 6.71
N PHE A 195 2.19 0.94 7.20
CA PHE A 195 2.30 0.48 8.59
C PHE A 195 3.54 0.93 9.35
N LEU A 196 4.54 1.50 8.68
CA LEU A 196 5.72 2.03 9.34
C LEU A 196 5.66 3.55 9.31
N LYS A 197 5.65 4.13 10.51
CA LYS A 197 5.84 5.56 10.73
C LYS A 197 7.22 6.00 10.27
#